data_5541cc64e348b9f2e9f8f76b30ccbeae
#
_entry.id   5541cc64e348b9f2e9f8f76b30ccbeae
#
_cell.length_a   1.000
_cell.length_b   1.000
_cell.length_c   1.000
_cell.angle_alpha   90.00
_cell.angle_beta   90.00
_cell.angle_gamma   90.00
#
_symmetry.space_group_name_H-M   'P 1'
#
loop_
_entity.id
_entity.type
_entity.pdbx_description
1 polymer ?
#
loop_
_entity_poly.entity_id
_entity_poly.type
_entity_poly.pdbx_seq_one_letter_code
_entity_poly.pdbx_strand_id
1 'polypeptide(L)'
;SRIGPGLVVLLGVSRADGSGQARKVADRIHKLRIFGDDEGRMNEALGDREVLCVSQFTLYADTTSGNRPGYREAEPGETAEPLYEEVCELLGARRGVFGADMEVEITGDGPVTITLEV
;
A
#
# COMPACT_ATOMS: atom_id res chain seq x y z
N SER A 1 3.26 15.17 0.11
CA SER A 1 4.32 14.44 0.82
C SER A 1 5.39 13.95 -0.13
N ARG A 2 6.58 13.76 0.38
CA ARG A 2 7.72 13.29 -0.41
C ARG A 2 8.59 12.38 0.46
N ILE A 3 9.11 11.31 -0.15
CA ILE A 3 10.08 10.44 0.50
C ILE A 3 11.33 10.27 -0.39
N GLY A 4 12.45 9.88 0.23
CA GLY A 4 13.62 9.38 -0.46
C GLY A 4 13.47 7.90 -0.80
N PRO A 5 14.59 7.15 -0.93
CA PRO A 5 14.52 5.71 -1.23
C PRO A 5 13.67 4.95 -0.22
N GLY A 6 12.80 4.08 -0.71
CA GLY A 6 11.89 3.33 0.14
C GLY A 6 10.80 2.65 -0.65
N LEU A 7 9.61 2.63 -0.09
CA LEU A 7 8.44 1.99 -0.69
C LEU A 7 7.31 2.99 -0.94
N VAL A 8 6.67 2.86 -2.08
CA VAL A 8 5.34 3.42 -2.29
C VAL A 8 4.35 2.28 -2.07
N VAL A 9 3.46 2.47 -1.11
CA VAL A 9 2.41 1.50 -0.80
C VAL A 9 1.08 2.06 -1.29
N LEU A 10 0.46 1.38 -2.23
CA LEU A 10 -0.91 1.67 -2.65
C LEU A 10 -1.80 0.71 -1.87
N LEU A 11 -2.60 1.25 -0.96
CA LEU A 11 -3.35 0.45 0.01
C LEU A 11 -4.84 0.43 -0.32
N GLY A 12 -5.36 -0.77 -0.57
CA GLY A 12 -6.79 -1.01 -0.70
C GLY A 12 -7.35 -1.66 0.57
N VAL A 13 -8.58 -1.31 0.92
CA VAL A 13 -9.30 -1.90 2.05
C VAL A 13 -10.54 -2.59 1.51
N SER A 14 -10.72 -3.87 1.84
CA SER A 14 -11.91 -4.63 1.44
C SER A 14 -12.98 -4.60 2.53
N ARG A 15 -14.20 -4.98 2.17
CA ARG A 15 -15.34 -5.03 3.10
C ARG A 15 -15.13 -5.99 4.27
N ALA A 16 -14.24 -6.96 4.11
CA ALA A 16 -13.97 -7.96 5.15
C ALA A 16 -12.86 -7.54 6.11
N ASP A 17 -12.17 -6.41 5.85
CA ASP A 17 -11.01 -6.02 6.62
C ASP A 17 -11.36 -5.33 7.94
N GLY A 18 -10.50 -5.55 8.92
CA GLY A 18 -10.54 -4.88 10.22
C GLY A 18 -9.12 -4.60 10.70
N SER A 19 -8.97 -4.19 11.96
CA SER A 19 -7.66 -3.88 12.54
C SER A 19 -6.71 -5.07 12.51
N GLY A 20 -7.21 -6.30 12.56
CA GLY A 20 -6.38 -7.50 12.41
C GLY A 20 -5.63 -7.53 11.09
N GLN A 21 -6.34 -7.22 9.99
CA GLN A 21 -5.74 -7.15 8.66
C GLN A 21 -4.79 -5.95 8.54
N ALA A 22 -5.14 -4.81 9.13
CA ALA A 22 -4.25 -3.64 9.14
C ALA A 22 -2.90 -3.96 9.80
N ARG A 23 -2.92 -4.60 10.96
CA ARG A 23 -1.69 -5.01 11.64
C ARG A 23 -0.92 -6.05 10.83
N LYS A 24 -1.61 -7.01 10.25
CA LYS A 24 -0.98 -8.08 9.48
C LYS A 24 -0.30 -7.55 8.21
N VAL A 25 -0.97 -6.68 7.46
CA VAL A 25 -0.37 -6.14 6.24
C VAL A 25 0.82 -5.25 6.57
N ALA A 26 0.75 -4.43 7.60
CA ALA A 26 1.87 -3.60 8.02
C ALA A 26 3.08 -4.45 8.43
N ASP A 27 2.86 -5.50 9.22
CA ASP A 27 3.91 -6.43 9.61
C ASP A 27 4.56 -7.09 8.40
N ARG A 28 3.74 -7.56 7.44
CA ARG A 28 4.24 -8.17 6.20
C ARG A 28 5.06 -7.19 5.37
N ILE A 29 4.61 -5.94 5.25
CA ILE A 29 5.35 -4.90 4.52
C ILE A 29 6.73 -4.66 5.15
N HIS A 30 6.80 -4.58 6.47
CA HIS A 30 8.08 -4.43 7.17
C HIS A 30 9.04 -5.59 6.90
N LYS A 31 8.53 -6.80 6.75
CA LYS A 31 9.32 -8.03 6.68
C LYS A 31 9.66 -8.47 5.27
N LEU A 32 9.00 -7.95 4.26
CA LEU A 32 9.32 -8.30 2.87
C LEU A 32 10.78 -7.97 2.54
N ARG A 33 11.49 -8.93 2.03
CA ARG A 33 12.92 -8.84 1.74
C ARG A 33 13.11 -8.51 0.26
N ILE A 34 12.75 -7.30 -0.13
CA ILE A 34 12.69 -6.87 -1.52
C ILE A 34 13.69 -5.78 -1.89
N PHE A 35 14.59 -5.44 -0.98
CA PHE A 35 15.68 -4.52 -1.26
C PHE A 35 16.97 -5.27 -1.51
N GLY A 36 17.81 -4.72 -2.38
CA GLY A 36 19.09 -5.33 -2.72
C GLY A 36 20.08 -5.31 -1.56
N ASP A 37 20.84 -6.40 -1.41
CA ASP A 37 21.97 -6.46 -0.51
C ASP A 37 23.27 -6.08 -1.23
N ASP A 38 24.41 -6.18 -0.52
CA ASP A 38 25.72 -5.84 -1.08
C ASP A 38 26.13 -6.71 -2.28
N GLU A 39 25.49 -7.86 -2.42
CA GLU A 39 25.73 -8.78 -3.56
C GLU A 39 24.74 -8.57 -4.70
N GLY A 40 23.87 -7.56 -4.59
CA GLY A 40 22.84 -7.27 -5.58
C GLY A 40 21.66 -8.21 -5.57
N ARG A 41 21.50 -9.01 -4.51
CA ARG A 41 20.37 -9.92 -4.36
C ARG A 41 19.22 -9.27 -3.63
N MET A 42 18.01 -9.59 -4.01
CA MET A 42 16.80 -9.18 -3.31
C MET A 42 16.74 -9.90 -1.96
N ASN A 43 17.13 -9.24 -0.89
CA ASN A 43 17.37 -9.89 0.39
C ASN A 43 17.04 -9.05 1.62
N GLU A 44 17.16 -7.73 1.56
CA GLU A 44 16.96 -6.89 2.72
C GLU A 44 15.51 -6.45 2.86
N ALA A 45 15.04 -6.41 4.11
CA ALA A 45 13.75 -5.84 4.45
C ALA A 45 13.81 -4.31 4.45
N LEU A 46 12.67 -3.67 4.73
CA LEU A 46 12.52 -2.22 4.70
C LEU A 46 13.57 -1.48 5.55
N GLY A 47 13.82 -1.95 6.77
CA GLY A 47 14.76 -1.28 7.68
C GLY A 47 14.36 0.16 7.95
N ASP A 48 15.33 1.06 7.83
CA ASP A 48 15.14 2.50 8.06
C ASP A 48 14.67 3.27 6.83
N ARG A 49 14.37 2.60 5.73
CA ARG A 49 13.88 3.24 4.52
C ARG A 49 12.50 3.82 4.73
N GLU A 50 12.17 4.83 3.96
CA GLU A 50 10.91 5.55 4.10
C GLU A 50 9.75 4.85 3.38
N VAL A 51 8.53 5.14 3.82
CA VAL A 51 7.31 4.66 3.18
C VAL A 51 6.40 5.84 2.86
N LEU A 52 5.89 5.87 1.64
CA LEU A 52 4.78 6.72 1.26
C LEU A 52 3.56 5.82 1.05
N CYS A 53 2.52 6.03 1.82
CA CYS A 53 1.30 5.22 1.76
C CYS A 53 0.13 6.05 1.25
N VAL A 54 -0.48 5.57 0.18
CA VAL A 54 -1.61 6.24 -0.48
C VAL A 54 -2.78 5.27 -0.55
N SER A 55 -3.97 5.74 -0.19
CA SER A 55 -5.19 4.94 -0.32
C SER A 55 -5.55 4.73 -1.78
N GLN A 56 -5.85 3.50 -2.16
CA GLN A 56 -6.12 3.10 -3.54
C GLN A 56 -7.27 2.08 -3.58
N PHE A 57 -8.51 2.55 -3.47
CA PHE A 57 -9.68 1.65 -3.47
C PHE A 57 -9.84 0.89 -4.79
N THR A 58 -9.30 1.43 -5.88
CA THR A 58 -9.39 0.80 -7.20
C THR A 58 -8.63 -0.52 -7.31
N LEU A 59 -7.82 -0.88 -6.31
CA LEU A 59 -7.25 -2.23 -6.21
C LEU A 59 -8.32 -3.31 -6.12
N TYR A 60 -9.50 -2.98 -5.60
CA TYR A 60 -10.64 -3.88 -5.52
C TYR A 60 -11.61 -3.72 -6.70
N ALA A 61 -11.13 -3.24 -7.83
CA ALA A 61 -11.91 -3.16 -9.05
C ALA A 61 -12.27 -4.55 -9.55
N ASP A 62 -13.55 -4.73 -9.87
CA ASP A 62 -14.05 -5.92 -10.58
C ASP A 62 -14.30 -5.56 -12.04
N THR A 63 -13.57 -6.19 -12.94
CA THR A 63 -13.66 -5.95 -14.38
C THR A 63 -14.23 -7.16 -15.12
N THR A 64 -14.83 -8.12 -14.39
CA THR A 64 -15.28 -9.39 -15.00
C THR A 64 -16.55 -9.26 -15.81
N SER A 65 -17.41 -8.27 -15.54
CA SER A 65 -18.73 -8.16 -16.18
C SER A 65 -18.85 -7.09 -17.26
N GLY A 66 -17.73 -6.43 -17.64
CA GLY A 66 -17.75 -5.43 -18.69
C GLY A 66 -16.58 -4.46 -18.60
N ASN A 67 -16.69 -3.36 -19.35
CA ASN A 67 -15.61 -2.39 -19.45
C ASN A 67 -15.63 -1.32 -18.37
N ARG A 68 -16.70 -1.24 -17.59
CA ARG A 68 -16.80 -0.32 -16.46
C ARG A 68 -16.48 -1.10 -15.18
N PRO A 69 -15.41 -0.73 -14.45
CA PRO A 69 -15.09 -1.40 -13.20
C PRO A 69 -16.17 -1.23 -12.15
N GLY A 70 -16.45 -2.31 -11.41
CA GLY A 70 -17.28 -2.27 -10.22
C GLY A 70 -16.42 -2.28 -8.96
N TYR A 71 -16.94 -1.73 -7.86
CA TYR A 71 -16.18 -1.60 -6.61
C TYR A 71 -16.94 -2.15 -5.41
N ARG A 72 -17.72 -3.21 -5.63
CA ARG A 72 -18.52 -3.83 -4.57
C ARG A 72 -17.70 -4.33 -3.41
N GLU A 73 -16.48 -4.82 -3.67
CA GLU A 73 -15.60 -5.39 -2.67
C GLU A 73 -14.80 -4.34 -1.90
N ALA A 74 -14.76 -3.10 -2.38
CA ALA A 74 -14.06 -2.03 -1.68
C ALA A 74 -14.86 -1.55 -0.47
N GLU A 75 -14.19 -1.36 0.66
CA GLU A 75 -14.82 -0.79 1.85
C GLU A 75 -15.18 0.69 1.61
N PRO A 76 -16.39 1.13 2.00
CA PRO A 76 -16.75 2.54 1.93
C PRO A 76 -15.75 3.44 2.68
N GLY A 77 -15.55 4.66 2.16
CA GLY A 77 -14.53 5.58 2.67
C GLY A 77 -14.61 5.88 4.16
N GLU A 78 -15.81 5.97 4.72
CA GLU A 78 -16.00 6.27 6.14
C GLU A 78 -15.35 5.24 7.06
N THR A 79 -15.38 3.97 6.66
CA THR A 79 -14.81 2.87 7.44
C THR A 79 -13.43 2.45 6.94
N ALA A 80 -13.11 2.73 5.68
CA ALA A 80 -11.79 2.46 5.12
C ALA A 80 -10.73 3.44 5.65
N GLU A 81 -11.07 4.71 5.82
CA GLU A 81 -10.10 5.73 6.25
C GLU A 81 -9.43 5.42 7.58
N PRO A 82 -10.15 5.02 8.64
CA PRO A 82 -9.50 4.65 9.90
C PRO A 82 -8.52 3.49 9.76
N LEU A 83 -8.81 2.50 8.92
CA LEU A 83 -7.91 1.38 8.69
C LEU A 83 -6.66 1.82 7.90
N TYR A 84 -6.84 2.66 6.90
CA TYR A 84 -5.73 3.28 6.19
C TYR A 84 -4.82 4.05 7.14
N GLU A 85 -5.41 4.88 8.01
CA GLU A 85 -4.64 5.65 9.00
C GLU A 85 -3.88 4.74 9.96
N GLU A 86 -4.48 3.64 10.39
CA GLU A 86 -3.84 2.65 11.26
C GLU A 86 -2.61 2.04 10.58
N VAL A 87 -2.73 1.64 9.32
CA VAL A 87 -1.59 1.10 8.55
C VAL A 87 -0.48 2.15 8.42
N CYS A 88 -0.85 3.39 8.10
CA CYS A 88 0.13 4.47 7.99
C CYS A 88 0.90 4.68 9.29
N GLU A 89 0.22 4.66 10.43
CA GLU A 89 0.87 4.78 11.74
C GLU A 89 1.81 3.62 12.01
N LEU A 90 1.36 2.40 11.75
CA LEU A 90 2.18 1.20 11.96
C LEU A 90 3.43 1.18 11.07
N LEU A 91 3.36 1.76 9.88
CA LEU A 91 4.48 1.84 8.96
C LEU A 91 5.37 3.07 9.20
N GLY A 92 4.94 4.02 10.03
CA GLY A 92 5.60 5.31 10.12
C GLY A 92 5.60 6.03 8.79
N ALA A 93 4.54 5.84 7.99
CA ALA A 93 4.49 6.28 6.61
C ALA A 93 4.15 7.76 6.49
N ARG A 94 4.69 8.39 5.44
CA ARG A 94 4.14 9.64 4.93
C ARG A 94 2.90 9.32 4.10
N ARG A 95 1.99 10.27 4.00
CA ARG A 95 0.63 10.03 3.48
C ARG A 95 0.29 10.97 2.35
N GLY A 96 -0.64 10.53 1.49
CA GLY A 96 -1.40 11.41 0.64
C GLY A 96 -2.60 11.97 1.39
N VAL A 97 -3.60 12.43 0.66
CA VAL A 97 -4.86 12.92 1.22
C VAL A 97 -5.96 11.91 0.85
N PHE A 98 -6.53 11.27 1.87
CA PHE A 98 -7.56 10.25 1.65
C PHE A 98 -8.75 10.83 0.88
N GLY A 99 -9.16 10.12 -0.17
CA GLY A 99 -10.30 10.50 -1.00
C GLY A 99 -10.04 11.62 -2.01
N ALA A 100 -8.84 12.21 -2.01
CA ALA A 100 -8.50 13.26 -2.96
C ALA A 100 -8.03 12.68 -4.30
N ASP A 101 -8.19 13.48 -5.35
CA ASP A 101 -7.57 13.21 -6.63
C ASP A 101 -6.11 13.66 -6.56
N MET A 102 -5.17 12.73 -6.76
CA MET A 102 -3.75 12.97 -6.54
C MET A 102 -2.92 12.54 -7.73
N GLU A 103 -1.83 13.28 -7.97
CA GLU A 103 -0.75 12.80 -8.82
C GLU A 103 0.33 12.19 -7.93
N VAL A 104 0.81 11.01 -8.30
CA VAL A 104 1.87 10.32 -7.57
C VAL A 104 3.04 10.13 -8.53
N GLU A 105 4.17 10.79 -8.22
CA GLU A 105 5.39 10.62 -8.99
C GLU A 105 6.24 9.52 -8.37
N ILE A 106 6.65 8.55 -9.18
CA ILE A 106 7.44 7.41 -8.74
C ILE A 106 8.62 7.21 -9.69
N THR A 107 9.82 7.17 -9.12
CA THR A 107 10.98 6.67 -9.86
C THR A 107 11.18 5.22 -9.48
N GLY A 108 10.79 4.32 -10.39
CA GLY A 108 10.89 2.89 -10.15
C GLY A 108 12.30 2.39 -10.33
N ASP A 109 12.92 1.98 -9.24
CA ASP A 109 14.27 1.42 -9.23
C ASP A 109 14.20 -0.10 -9.23
N GLY A 110 14.64 -0.67 -10.32
CA GLY A 110 14.45 -2.05 -10.65
C GLY A 110 13.64 -2.19 -11.95
N PRO A 111 12.35 -1.87 -12.07
CA PRO A 111 11.44 -1.68 -10.92
C PRO A 111 11.02 -2.99 -10.28
N VAL A 112 10.58 -2.92 -9.04
CA VAL A 112 10.03 -4.05 -8.31
C VAL A 112 8.62 -3.67 -7.83
N THR A 113 7.64 -4.46 -8.25
CA THR A 113 6.24 -4.25 -7.86
C THR A 113 5.68 -5.57 -7.36
N ILE A 114 5.20 -5.57 -6.13
CA ILE A 114 4.67 -6.76 -5.45
C ILE A 114 3.25 -6.48 -5.03
N THR A 115 2.35 -7.42 -5.29
CA THR A 115 1.01 -7.42 -4.70
C THR A 115 1.02 -8.25 -3.42
N LEU A 116 0.38 -7.72 -2.39
CA LEU A 116 0.28 -8.38 -1.09
C LEU A 116 -1.17 -8.32 -0.62
N GLU A 117 -1.73 -9.46 -0.28
CA GLU A 117 -3.10 -9.54 0.23
C GLU A 117 -3.12 -10.37 1.51
N VAL A 118 -3.87 -9.90 2.48
CA VAL A 118 -3.96 -10.57 3.79
C VAL A 118 -5.39 -10.87 4.20
#